data_cdfdb86bfdb3093815aad2f9d6df806c
#
_entry.id   cdfdb86bfdb3093815aad2f9d6df806c
#
_cell.length_a   1.000
_cell.length_b   1.000
_cell.length_c   1.000
_cell.angle_alpha   90.00
_cell.angle_beta   90.00
_cell.angle_gamma   90.00
#
_symmetry.space_group_name_H-M   'P 1'
#
loop_
_entity.id
_entity.type
_entity.pdbx_description
1 polymer ?
#
loop_
_entity_poly.entity_id
_entity_poly.type
_entity_poly.pdbx_seq_one_letter_code
_entity_poly.pdbx_strand_id
1 'polypeptide(L)'
;MGWDARMLRIFLATALLACCGLEATAAAADLTVKAKPKAPATTSYWVEADYLYWTVKGDKLPALVSTGILGAPGTVVLFGDSAVNDRWHSGGRVRAGAWFDPQRSWGVEASFFGLQDASADFNASSNGSTGLARPFFNVLIGAQDEFLLASPRGFGGQIAIGETSRLWGAGLVLRKEVCADCAGRISALVGYRFLRASDDLSISTNEQGNVPGIGLFAEAVTDQFGTANNFSGLDLGLTGETRLGAWTFEWLGKLAVGANYSTAQVNGTTILSGGGGPPMIFAAGVLAAPSNSGNFNATRFAVAPELAVKAGYQVTPQLRLHAGYDFLFWSNVVRPGGVIDTAINPNQLPSSPPVAPNRPAPRLDGADFWAHGIEVGADFSF
;
A
#
# COMPACT_ATOMS: atom_id res chain seq x y z
N MET A 1 -16.35 8.61 -4.88
CA MET A 1 -17.50 7.81 -5.31
C MET A 1 -17.59 6.63 -4.37
N GLY A 2 -18.49 6.69 -3.39
CA GLY A 2 -18.62 5.66 -2.36
C GLY A 2 -19.24 4.40 -2.93
N TRP A 3 -18.53 3.30 -2.83
CA TRP A 3 -19.09 1.98 -3.10
C TRP A 3 -20.01 1.61 -1.94
N ASP A 4 -21.25 1.33 -2.27
CA ASP A 4 -22.30 1.06 -1.29
C ASP A 4 -22.00 -0.28 -0.57
N ALA A 5 -22.01 -0.27 0.76
CA ALA A 5 -21.78 -1.44 1.63
C ALA A 5 -22.75 -2.61 1.35
N ARG A 6 -23.74 -2.41 0.51
CA ARG A 6 -24.71 -3.42 0.06
C ARG A 6 -24.11 -4.40 -0.95
N MET A 7 -23.18 -3.96 -1.81
CA MET A 7 -22.52 -4.85 -2.79
C MET A 7 -21.58 -5.85 -2.12
N LEU A 8 -20.86 -5.45 -1.07
CA LEU A 8 -19.98 -6.34 -0.32
C LEU A 8 -20.76 -7.45 0.42
N ARG A 9 -22.00 -7.17 0.85
CA ARG A 9 -22.87 -8.16 1.51
C ARG A 9 -23.44 -9.21 0.55
N ILE A 10 -23.63 -8.90 -0.72
CA ILE A 10 -24.13 -9.85 -1.73
C ILE A 10 -23.03 -10.84 -2.13
N PHE A 11 -21.75 -10.40 -2.25
CA PHE A 11 -20.65 -11.29 -2.56
C PHE A 11 -20.25 -12.24 -1.41
N LEU A 12 -20.37 -11.81 -0.16
CA LEU A 12 -20.15 -12.69 1.00
C LEU A 12 -21.23 -13.74 1.19
N ALA A 13 -22.49 -13.43 0.85
CA ALA A 13 -23.60 -14.36 1.02
C ALA A 13 -23.60 -15.52 0.02
N THR A 14 -23.09 -15.31 -1.20
CA THR A 14 -23.03 -16.35 -2.24
C THR A 14 -21.85 -17.33 -2.06
N ALA A 15 -20.77 -16.92 -1.41
CA ALA A 15 -19.63 -17.80 -1.16
C ALA A 15 -19.82 -18.76 0.04
N LEU A 16 -20.70 -18.42 0.99
CA LEU A 16 -20.95 -19.24 2.19
C LEU A 16 -22.00 -20.35 1.98
N LEU A 17 -22.83 -20.29 0.94
CA LEU A 17 -23.90 -21.28 0.71
C LEU A 17 -23.44 -22.57 0.02
N ALA A 18 -22.20 -22.67 -0.46
CA ALA A 18 -21.69 -23.85 -1.16
C ALA A 18 -21.05 -24.92 -0.25
N CYS A 19 -20.94 -24.68 1.06
CA CYS A 19 -20.23 -25.59 1.98
C CYS A 19 -21.11 -26.46 2.89
N CYS A 20 -22.43 -26.38 2.84
CA CYS A 20 -23.32 -27.20 3.69
C CYS A 20 -24.16 -28.14 2.85
N GLY A 21 -23.69 -29.38 2.65
CA GLY A 21 -24.50 -30.45 2.04
C GLY A 21 -23.70 -31.68 1.66
N LEU A 22 -23.08 -32.37 2.61
CA LEU A 22 -22.61 -33.74 2.40
C LEU A 22 -22.95 -34.57 3.67
N GLU A 23 -24.11 -35.17 3.65
CA GLU A 23 -24.42 -36.26 4.57
C GLU A 23 -23.79 -37.57 4.07
N ALA A 24 -22.97 -38.19 4.92
CA ALA A 24 -22.34 -39.47 4.64
C ALA A 24 -23.27 -40.59 5.04
N THR A 25 -23.78 -41.37 4.08
CA THR A 25 -24.36 -42.68 4.33
C THR A 25 -23.28 -43.75 4.21
N ALA A 26 -22.91 -44.36 5.30
CA ALA A 26 -22.03 -45.53 5.32
C ALA A 26 -22.83 -46.78 4.93
N ALA A 27 -22.49 -47.43 3.81
CA ALA A 27 -22.89 -48.78 3.49
C ALA A 27 -21.63 -49.66 3.47
N ALA A 28 -21.51 -50.56 4.41
CA ALA A 28 -20.47 -51.57 4.45
C ALA A 28 -20.79 -52.68 3.42
N ALA A 29 -19.92 -52.89 2.45
CA ALA A 29 -19.86 -54.09 1.65
C ALA A 29 -18.42 -54.61 1.65
N ASP A 30 -18.22 -55.73 2.27
CA ASP A 30 -16.97 -56.49 2.33
C ASP A 30 -16.72 -57.15 0.99
N LEU A 31 -15.80 -56.61 0.18
CA LEU A 31 -15.25 -57.24 -1.00
C LEU A 31 -13.72 -57.14 -0.91
N THR A 32 -13.10 -58.30 -0.62
CA THR A 32 -11.63 -58.48 -0.72
C THR A 32 -11.16 -58.28 -2.13
N VAL A 33 -10.97 -57.04 -2.54
CA VAL A 33 -10.29 -56.67 -3.76
C VAL A 33 -8.78 -56.71 -3.49
N LYS A 34 -8.10 -57.69 -4.15
CA LYS A 34 -6.63 -57.73 -4.23
C LYS A 34 -6.14 -56.39 -4.74
N ALA A 35 -5.61 -55.53 -3.84
CA ALA A 35 -5.12 -54.20 -4.19
C ALA A 35 -4.03 -54.34 -5.26
N LYS A 36 -4.30 -53.79 -6.44
CA LYS A 36 -3.29 -53.61 -7.47
C LYS A 36 -2.18 -52.75 -6.87
N PRO A 37 -0.87 -53.11 -7.07
CA PRO A 37 0.20 -52.28 -6.52
C PRO A 37 -0.01 -50.82 -6.94
N LYS A 38 -0.13 -49.93 -5.98
CA LYS A 38 -0.25 -48.49 -6.22
C LYS A 38 1.05 -48.07 -6.92
N ALA A 39 0.94 -47.64 -8.18
CA ALA A 39 2.07 -47.02 -8.87
C ALA A 39 2.66 -45.94 -7.97
N PRO A 40 3.99 -45.76 -7.92
CA PRO A 40 4.59 -44.71 -7.12
C PRO A 40 3.93 -43.37 -7.50
N ALA A 41 3.53 -42.59 -6.50
CA ALA A 41 2.95 -41.27 -6.70
C ALA A 41 3.98 -40.39 -7.42
N THR A 42 3.75 -40.10 -8.69
CA THR A 42 4.63 -39.23 -9.46
C THR A 42 4.25 -37.79 -9.12
N THR A 43 5.07 -37.13 -8.34
CA THR A 43 4.93 -35.68 -8.04
C THR A 43 5.16 -34.92 -9.34
N SER A 44 4.26 -34.04 -9.70
CA SER A 44 4.46 -33.11 -10.81
C SER A 44 4.66 -31.70 -10.27
N TYR A 45 5.59 -30.96 -10.86
CA TYR A 45 5.94 -29.59 -10.46
C TYR A 45 5.51 -28.60 -11.53
N TRP A 46 5.29 -27.38 -11.12
CA TRP A 46 5.03 -26.27 -12.03
C TRP A 46 5.62 -24.98 -11.47
N VAL A 47 5.99 -24.08 -12.38
CA VAL A 47 6.46 -22.72 -12.08
C VAL A 47 5.77 -21.78 -13.03
N GLU A 48 5.35 -20.66 -12.51
CA GLU A 48 4.74 -19.55 -13.25
C GLU A 48 5.53 -18.28 -12.95
N ALA A 49 5.79 -17.47 -13.99
CA ALA A 49 6.45 -16.19 -13.87
C ALA A 49 5.67 -15.14 -14.66
N ASP A 50 5.29 -14.06 -13.97
CA ASP A 50 4.47 -12.98 -14.50
C ASP A 50 5.22 -11.66 -14.46
N TYR A 51 5.09 -10.87 -15.51
CA TYR A 51 5.26 -9.44 -15.49
C TYR A 51 3.94 -8.79 -15.09
N LEU A 52 4.00 -7.90 -14.10
CA LEU A 52 2.87 -7.17 -13.58
C LEU A 52 2.94 -5.71 -14.06
N TYR A 53 1.83 -5.19 -14.53
CA TYR A 53 1.66 -3.76 -14.81
C TYR A 53 0.41 -3.29 -14.09
N TRP A 54 0.62 -2.81 -12.85
CA TRP A 54 -0.45 -2.49 -11.91
C TRP A 54 -0.46 -1.01 -11.53
N THR A 55 -1.66 -0.50 -11.25
CA THR A 55 -1.86 0.76 -10.54
C THR A 55 -2.22 0.46 -9.09
N VAL A 56 -1.81 1.36 -8.20
CA VAL A 56 -2.11 1.28 -6.76
C VAL A 56 -2.91 2.51 -6.34
N LYS A 57 -3.69 2.38 -5.27
CA LYS A 57 -4.35 3.54 -4.66
C LYS A 57 -3.29 4.49 -4.14
N GLY A 58 -3.27 5.72 -4.66
CA GLY A 58 -2.36 6.77 -4.22
C GLY A 58 -2.58 7.18 -2.75
N ASP A 59 -1.54 7.73 -2.11
CA ASP A 59 -1.67 8.33 -0.79
C ASP A 59 -2.36 9.70 -0.89
N LYS A 60 -3.41 9.91 -0.12
CA LYS A 60 -4.11 11.19 -0.06
C LYS A 60 -3.40 12.13 0.91
N LEU A 61 -2.49 12.93 0.39
CA LEU A 61 -1.79 13.94 1.17
C LEU A 61 -2.67 15.17 1.41
N PRO A 62 -2.59 15.83 2.58
CA PRO A 62 -3.15 17.16 2.77
C PRO A 62 -2.44 18.18 1.87
N ALA A 63 -2.96 19.40 1.76
CA ALA A 63 -2.23 20.49 1.11
C ALA A 63 -0.90 20.73 1.83
N LEU A 64 0.23 20.54 1.13
CA LEU A 64 1.59 20.67 1.69
C LEU A 64 2.28 21.93 1.20
N VAL A 65 1.91 22.45 0.02
CA VAL A 65 2.49 23.66 -0.58
C VAL A 65 1.39 24.50 -1.20
N SER A 66 1.42 25.79 -0.93
CA SER A 66 0.48 26.78 -1.49
C SER A 66 1.18 28.10 -1.82
N THR A 67 0.47 28.99 -2.53
CA THR A 67 0.93 30.36 -2.78
C THR A 67 0.57 31.33 -1.66
N GLY A 68 -0.11 30.87 -0.61
CA GLY A 68 -0.58 31.68 0.51
C GLY A 68 -1.52 30.88 1.42
N ILE A 69 -2.22 31.58 2.31
CA ILE A 69 -3.17 30.99 3.28
C ILE A 69 -4.34 30.32 2.53
N LEU A 70 -4.64 29.06 2.87
CA LEU A 70 -5.73 28.32 2.26
C LEU A 70 -7.07 29.02 2.48
N GLY A 71 -7.86 29.14 1.37
CA GLY A 71 -9.14 29.82 1.38
C GLY A 71 -9.07 31.34 1.18
N ALA A 72 -7.88 31.95 1.19
CA ALA A 72 -7.70 33.35 0.85
C ALA A 72 -7.83 33.56 -0.67
N PRO A 73 -8.41 34.70 -1.14
CA PRO A 73 -8.54 34.98 -2.55
C PRO A 73 -7.20 34.95 -3.28
N GLY A 74 -7.13 34.21 -4.39
CA GLY A 74 -5.91 34.07 -5.22
C GLY A 74 -4.92 33.02 -4.71
N THR A 75 -5.15 32.37 -3.60
CA THR A 75 -4.32 31.23 -3.13
C THR A 75 -4.57 29.99 -3.97
N VAL A 76 -3.47 29.35 -4.38
CA VAL A 76 -3.47 28.10 -5.15
C VAL A 76 -2.68 27.05 -4.35
N VAL A 77 -3.20 25.83 -4.27
CA VAL A 77 -2.45 24.67 -3.79
C VAL A 77 -1.53 24.21 -4.91
N LEU A 78 -0.24 24.16 -4.64
CA LEU A 78 0.80 23.75 -5.59
C LEU A 78 1.09 22.25 -5.49
N PHE A 79 1.02 21.67 -4.29
CA PHE A 79 1.21 20.24 -4.05
C PHE A 79 0.40 19.76 -2.82
N GLY A 80 -0.13 18.54 -2.93
CA GLY A 80 -1.04 17.97 -1.94
C GLY A 80 -2.52 18.25 -2.27
N ASP A 81 -3.41 18.04 -1.29
CA ASP A 81 -4.88 18.01 -1.45
C ASP A 81 -5.35 17.03 -2.54
N SER A 82 -4.53 16.04 -2.83
CA SER A 82 -4.73 15.05 -3.89
C SER A 82 -4.03 13.73 -3.53
N ALA A 83 -4.34 12.69 -4.30
CA ALA A 83 -3.62 11.43 -4.24
C ALA A 83 -2.29 11.53 -5.01
N VAL A 84 -1.22 10.96 -4.45
CA VAL A 84 0.09 10.82 -5.08
C VAL A 84 0.45 9.35 -5.25
N ASN A 85 1.36 9.03 -6.18
CA ASN A 85 1.78 7.66 -6.48
C ASN A 85 0.64 6.73 -6.92
N ASP A 86 -0.36 7.25 -7.66
CA ASP A 86 -1.49 6.50 -8.23
C ASP A 86 -1.24 6.06 -9.69
N ARG A 87 0.00 6.09 -10.16
CA ARG A 87 0.39 5.73 -11.52
C ARG A 87 0.50 4.21 -11.69
N TRP A 88 0.69 3.80 -12.95
CA TRP A 88 1.00 2.43 -13.31
C TRP A 88 2.46 2.10 -12.99
N HIS A 89 2.68 0.94 -12.35
CA HIS A 89 3.99 0.45 -11.93
C HIS A 89 4.26 -0.93 -12.51
N SER A 90 5.50 -1.13 -12.92
CA SER A 90 6.00 -2.45 -13.30
C SER A 90 6.26 -3.30 -12.05
N GLY A 91 6.14 -4.60 -12.21
CA GLY A 91 6.44 -5.55 -11.15
C GLY A 91 6.62 -6.95 -11.67
N GLY A 92 6.80 -7.87 -10.76
CA GLY A 92 6.90 -9.29 -11.08
C GLY A 92 6.23 -10.16 -10.05
N ARG A 93 5.76 -11.34 -10.49
CA ARG A 93 5.27 -12.40 -9.62
C ARG A 93 5.86 -13.73 -10.05
N VAL A 94 6.19 -14.54 -9.06
CA VAL A 94 6.57 -15.94 -9.27
C VAL A 94 5.66 -16.80 -8.41
N ARG A 95 5.11 -17.86 -9.00
CA ARG A 95 4.39 -18.93 -8.33
C ARG A 95 5.07 -20.24 -8.63
N ALA A 96 5.22 -21.10 -7.65
CA ALA A 96 5.74 -22.45 -7.82
C ALA A 96 4.92 -23.41 -7.00
N GLY A 97 4.68 -24.58 -7.52
CA GLY A 97 3.87 -25.58 -6.84
C GLY A 97 4.23 -27.00 -7.19
N ALA A 98 3.71 -27.91 -6.38
CA ALA A 98 3.83 -29.34 -6.56
C ALA A 98 2.49 -30.02 -6.30
N TRP A 99 2.15 -30.99 -7.15
CA TRP A 99 1.04 -31.92 -6.94
C TRP A 99 1.58 -33.22 -6.36
N PHE A 100 0.95 -33.72 -5.29
CA PHE A 100 1.42 -34.90 -4.57
C PHE A 100 0.95 -36.23 -5.19
N ASP A 101 0.04 -36.14 -6.15
CA ASP A 101 -0.54 -37.29 -6.83
C ASP A 101 -0.80 -36.99 -8.32
N PRO A 102 -0.80 -38.04 -9.19
CA PRO A 102 -1.04 -37.89 -10.63
C PRO A 102 -2.43 -37.34 -10.98
N GLN A 103 -3.40 -37.48 -10.10
CA GLN A 103 -4.77 -36.97 -10.27
C GLN A 103 -4.86 -35.48 -9.94
N ARG A 104 -3.77 -34.90 -9.36
CA ARG A 104 -3.70 -33.51 -8.91
C ARG A 104 -4.75 -33.19 -7.83
N SER A 105 -5.04 -34.17 -6.96
CA SER A 105 -6.05 -34.00 -5.90
C SER A 105 -5.56 -33.11 -4.78
N TRP A 106 -4.27 -33.19 -4.44
CA TRP A 106 -3.62 -32.38 -3.43
C TRP A 106 -2.33 -31.78 -3.95
N GLY A 107 -2.07 -30.55 -3.59
CA GLY A 107 -0.83 -29.84 -3.94
C GLY A 107 -0.51 -28.75 -2.94
N VAL A 108 0.66 -28.16 -3.13
CA VAL A 108 1.12 -26.97 -2.42
C VAL A 108 1.56 -25.92 -3.44
N GLU A 109 1.33 -24.67 -3.12
CA GLU A 109 1.74 -23.53 -3.95
C GLU A 109 2.37 -22.47 -3.07
N ALA A 110 3.55 -21.98 -3.45
CA ALA A 110 4.18 -20.80 -2.90
C ALA A 110 4.11 -19.67 -3.95
N SER A 111 3.91 -18.47 -3.49
CA SER A 111 3.84 -17.27 -4.33
C SER A 111 4.63 -16.12 -3.73
N PHE A 112 5.20 -15.29 -4.59
CA PHE A 112 5.83 -14.03 -4.25
C PHE A 112 5.56 -13.03 -5.36
N PHE A 113 5.19 -11.79 -4.99
CA PHE A 113 5.10 -10.68 -5.93
C PHE A 113 5.72 -9.42 -5.35
N GLY A 114 6.17 -8.52 -6.21
CA GLY A 114 6.64 -7.20 -5.84
C GLY A 114 6.46 -6.21 -7.00
N LEU A 115 6.10 -4.98 -6.65
CA LEU A 115 6.08 -3.87 -7.59
C LEU A 115 7.39 -3.08 -7.47
N GLN A 116 7.81 -2.48 -8.57
CA GLN A 116 8.89 -1.50 -8.57
C GLN A 116 8.52 -0.32 -7.67
N ASP A 117 9.51 0.24 -6.98
CA ASP A 117 9.32 1.40 -6.13
C ASP A 117 8.67 2.55 -6.93
N ALA A 118 7.59 3.08 -6.37
CA ALA A 118 6.92 4.25 -6.90
C ALA A 118 7.50 5.50 -6.25
N SER A 119 7.77 6.55 -7.03
CA SER A 119 8.19 7.84 -6.49
C SER A 119 7.41 8.99 -7.09
N ALA A 120 7.11 9.98 -6.25
CA ALA A 120 6.54 11.26 -6.63
C ALA A 120 7.41 12.36 -6.04
N ASP A 121 7.91 13.24 -6.92
CA ASP A 121 8.77 14.34 -6.52
C ASP A 121 8.13 15.68 -6.92
N PHE A 122 8.24 16.66 -6.03
CA PHE A 122 7.81 18.04 -6.28
C PHE A 122 8.89 19.01 -5.81
N ASN A 123 9.17 20.02 -6.63
CA ASN A 123 10.11 21.09 -6.31
C ASN A 123 9.51 22.43 -6.69
N ALA A 124 9.62 23.41 -5.81
CA ALA A 124 9.27 24.80 -6.09
C ALA A 124 10.24 25.75 -5.41
N SER A 125 10.44 26.91 -6.01
CA SER A 125 11.26 27.99 -5.44
C SER A 125 10.67 29.35 -5.79
N SER A 126 10.92 30.32 -4.93
CA SER A 126 10.57 31.72 -5.17
C SER A 126 11.67 32.64 -4.58
N ASN A 127 11.97 33.68 -5.30
CA ASN A 127 12.85 34.77 -4.82
C ASN A 127 12.09 35.84 -4.02
N GLY A 128 10.83 35.56 -3.64
CA GLY A 128 9.93 36.46 -2.97
C GLY A 128 9.00 37.26 -3.88
N SER A 129 9.15 37.16 -5.24
CA SER A 129 8.19 37.83 -6.14
C SER A 129 6.80 37.23 -6.13
N THR A 130 6.73 35.95 -5.83
CA THR A 130 5.48 35.19 -5.62
C THR A 130 5.50 34.55 -4.23
N GLY A 131 4.32 34.44 -3.60
CA GLY A 131 4.18 33.72 -2.34
C GLY A 131 4.50 32.24 -2.54
N LEU A 132 5.24 31.68 -1.60
CA LEU A 132 5.46 30.24 -1.44
C LEU A 132 5.35 29.90 0.02
N ALA A 133 4.49 28.95 0.38
CA ALA A 133 4.14 28.69 1.77
C ALA A 133 3.80 27.22 2.01
N ARG A 134 3.89 26.80 3.26
CA ARG A 134 3.35 25.54 3.79
C ARG A 134 2.08 25.86 4.59
N PRO A 135 0.90 25.48 4.11
CA PRO A 135 -0.34 25.79 4.78
C PRO A 135 -0.58 24.86 5.98
N PHE A 136 -1.22 25.38 7.02
CA PHE A 136 -1.66 24.61 8.17
C PHE A 136 -2.89 25.25 8.85
N PHE A 137 -3.56 24.52 9.73
CA PHE A 137 -4.62 25.05 10.57
C PHE A 137 -4.02 25.48 11.93
N ASN A 138 -4.03 26.78 12.21
CA ASN A 138 -3.52 27.35 13.46
C ASN A 138 -4.55 27.18 14.57
N VAL A 139 -4.26 26.31 15.53
CA VAL A 139 -5.19 25.98 16.63
C VAL A 139 -5.37 27.10 17.66
N LEU A 140 -4.48 28.10 17.71
CA LEU A 140 -4.58 29.22 18.62
C LEU A 140 -5.59 30.27 18.17
N ILE A 141 -5.74 30.45 16.85
CA ILE A 141 -6.67 31.43 16.27
C ILE A 141 -7.89 30.76 15.63
N GLY A 142 -7.91 29.41 15.54
CA GLY A 142 -9.01 28.65 14.93
C GLY A 142 -9.20 28.90 13.43
N ALA A 143 -8.14 29.19 12.70
CA ALA A 143 -8.17 29.54 11.27
C ALA A 143 -7.01 28.95 10.49
N GLN A 144 -7.12 28.95 9.16
CA GLN A 144 -6.00 28.61 8.28
C GLN A 144 -4.89 29.65 8.42
N ASP A 145 -3.66 29.18 8.38
CA ASP A 145 -2.44 29.97 8.49
C ASP A 145 -1.35 29.35 7.60
N GLU A 146 -0.19 29.96 7.54
CA GLU A 146 0.89 29.55 6.67
C GLU A 146 2.27 29.70 7.32
N PHE A 147 3.15 28.77 7.02
CA PHE A 147 4.58 28.93 7.21
C PHE A 147 5.18 29.42 5.89
N LEU A 148 5.56 30.70 5.84
CA LEU A 148 6.05 31.36 4.63
C LEU A 148 7.46 30.91 4.29
N LEU A 149 7.67 30.44 3.07
CA LEU A 149 8.97 30.06 2.52
C LEU A 149 9.57 31.18 1.66
N ALA A 150 8.72 31.98 1.05
CA ALA A 150 9.14 33.16 0.28
C ALA A 150 8.08 34.26 0.33
N SER A 151 8.52 35.51 0.47
CA SER A 151 7.62 36.65 0.58
C SER A 151 8.24 37.90 -0.03
N PRO A 152 7.44 38.80 -0.64
CA PRO A 152 7.89 40.14 -1.09
C PRO A 152 8.49 40.99 0.03
N ARG A 153 8.40 40.55 1.28
CA ARG A 153 8.97 41.22 2.45
C ARG A 153 10.48 41.05 2.62
N GLY A 154 11.17 40.40 1.67
CA GLY A 154 12.64 40.41 1.60
C GLY A 154 13.33 39.06 1.80
N PHE A 155 12.60 37.93 1.64
CA PHE A 155 13.23 36.61 1.66
C PHE A 155 12.69 35.70 0.57
N GLY A 156 13.55 34.82 0.12
CA GLY A 156 13.25 33.77 -0.83
C GLY A 156 13.46 32.40 -0.22
N GLY A 157 12.86 31.40 -0.82
CA GLY A 157 13.00 30.03 -0.37
C GLY A 157 12.63 29.00 -1.42
N GLN A 158 12.86 27.76 -1.05
CA GLN A 158 12.57 26.60 -1.88
C GLN A 158 12.02 25.47 -1.04
N ILE A 159 11.25 24.60 -1.68
CA ILE A 159 10.74 23.37 -1.10
C ILE A 159 10.96 22.20 -2.05
N ALA A 160 11.38 21.08 -1.50
CA ALA A 160 11.47 19.79 -2.17
C ALA A 160 10.66 18.77 -1.38
N ILE A 161 9.79 18.04 -2.06
CA ILE A 161 8.99 16.95 -1.49
C ILE A 161 9.28 15.71 -2.31
N GLY A 162 9.58 14.60 -1.63
CA GLY A 162 9.72 13.28 -2.22
C GLY A 162 8.90 12.27 -1.46
N GLU A 163 8.12 11.47 -2.17
CA GLU A 163 7.41 10.32 -1.60
C GLU A 163 7.83 9.05 -2.35
N THR A 164 8.14 7.99 -1.61
CA THR A 164 8.45 6.67 -2.17
C THR A 164 7.52 5.64 -1.57
N SER A 165 6.90 4.82 -2.43
CA SER A 165 6.01 3.73 -2.04
C SER A 165 6.53 2.39 -2.51
N ARG A 166 6.38 1.34 -1.69
CA ARG A 166 6.77 -0.04 -1.97
C ARG A 166 5.65 -1.00 -1.61
N LEU A 167 5.38 -1.97 -2.48
CA LEU A 167 4.41 -3.03 -2.25
C LEU A 167 4.98 -4.38 -2.66
N TRP A 168 4.93 -5.36 -1.76
CA TRP A 168 5.23 -6.75 -2.05
C TRP A 168 4.44 -7.70 -1.16
N GLY A 169 4.34 -8.96 -1.57
CA GLY A 169 3.66 -9.98 -0.80
C GLY A 169 4.16 -11.38 -1.10
N ALA A 170 3.89 -12.27 -0.15
CA ALA A 170 4.21 -13.70 -0.24
C ALA A 170 3.04 -14.53 0.28
N GLY A 171 2.89 -15.74 -0.25
CA GLY A 171 1.86 -16.67 0.17
C GLY A 171 2.32 -18.12 0.08
N LEU A 172 1.74 -18.95 0.94
CA LEU A 172 1.89 -20.40 0.89
C LEU A 172 0.53 -21.03 1.13
N VAL A 173 0.03 -21.80 0.17
CA VAL A 173 -1.29 -22.44 0.25
C VAL A 173 -1.23 -23.92 -0.07
N LEU A 174 -2.04 -24.69 0.61
CA LEU A 174 -2.42 -26.04 0.22
C LEU A 174 -3.58 -25.95 -0.77
N ARG A 175 -3.53 -26.76 -1.81
CA ARG A 175 -4.56 -26.88 -2.85
C ARG A 175 -5.24 -28.24 -2.74
N LYS A 176 -6.57 -28.23 -2.74
CA LYS A 176 -7.40 -29.44 -2.78
C LYS A 176 -8.34 -29.34 -3.96
N GLU A 177 -8.24 -30.26 -4.92
CA GLU A 177 -9.28 -30.40 -5.95
C GLU A 177 -10.60 -30.81 -5.32
N VAL A 178 -11.64 -30.01 -5.55
CA VAL A 178 -13.00 -30.26 -5.00
C VAL A 178 -13.98 -30.66 -6.08
N CYS A 179 -13.69 -30.36 -7.35
CA CYS A 179 -14.46 -30.82 -8.49
C CYS A 179 -13.58 -30.95 -9.74
N ALA A 180 -13.65 -32.12 -10.41
CA ALA A 180 -12.90 -32.42 -11.63
C ALA A 180 -13.74 -32.31 -12.92
N ASP A 181 -15.08 -32.35 -12.83
CA ASP A 181 -16.01 -32.42 -13.98
C ASP A 181 -17.03 -31.27 -14.03
N CYS A 182 -16.87 -30.24 -13.20
CA CYS A 182 -17.77 -29.08 -13.12
C CYS A 182 -17.42 -28.03 -14.20
N ALA A 183 -17.59 -28.35 -15.50
CA ALA A 183 -17.18 -27.49 -16.61
C ALA A 183 -15.69 -27.08 -16.55
N GLY A 184 -14.85 -27.92 -15.91
CA GLY A 184 -13.44 -27.69 -15.67
C GLY A 184 -13.00 -28.25 -14.31
N ARG A 185 -11.87 -27.76 -13.78
CA ARG A 185 -11.34 -28.13 -12.49
C ARG A 185 -11.52 -26.99 -11.49
N ILE A 186 -11.99 -27.29 -10.29
CA ILE A 186 -12.09 -26.33 -9.20
C ILE A 186 -11.27 -26.84 -8.02
N SER A 187 -10.41 -25.99 -7.47
CA SER A 187 -9.61 -26.30 -6.28
C SER A 187 -9.91 -25.30 -5.16
N ALA A 188 -10.02 -25.81 -3.94
CA ALA A 188 -10.02 -25.01 -2.74
C ALA A 188 -8.58 -24.74 -2.30
N LEU A 189 -8.36 -23.56 -1.74
CA LEU A 189 -7.08 -23.06 -1.27
C LEU A 189 -7.19 -22.73 0.21
N VAL A 190 -6.20 -23.14 1.00
CA VAL A 190 -6.07 -22.76 2.41
C VAL A 190 -4.60 -22.59 2.75
N GLY A 191 -4.23 -21.50 3.39
CA GLY A 191 -2.84 -21.24 3.72
C GLY A 191 -2.60 -19.94 4.45
N TYR A 192 -1.44 -19.36 4.22
CA TYR A 192 -0.97 -18.15 4.86
C TYR A 192 -0.58 -17.10 3.83
N ARG A 193 -0.93 -15.84 4.13
CA ARG A 193 -0.57 -14.66 3.33
C ARG A 193 0.17 -13.66 4.18
N PHE A 194 1.24 -13.12 3.61
CA PHE A 194 1.95 -11.95 4.08
C PHE A 194 1.90 -10.85 3.01
N LEU A 195 1.60 -9.62 3.42
CA LEU A 195 1.70 -8.43 2.57
C LEU A 195 2.49 -7.36 3.31
N ARG A 196 3.28 -6.58 2.58
CA ARG A 196 3.98 -5.41 3.09
C ARG A 196 3.81 -4.23 2.15
N ALA A 197 3.33 -3.11 2.72
CA ALA A 197 3.31 -1.80 2.09
C ALA A 197 4.10 -0.84 2.97
N SER A 198 5.01 -0.07 2.38
CA SER A 198 5.78 0.96 3.10
C SER A 198 5.89 2.22 2.25
N ASP A 199 5.73 3.37 2.90
CA ASP A 199 5.79 4.67 2.28
C ASP A 199 6.71 5.57 3.11
N ASP A 200 7.54 6.35 2.41
CA ASP A 200 8.45 7.33 2.99
C ASP A 200 8.18 8.68 2.33
N LEU A 201 7.73 9.67 3.12
CA LEU A 201 7.53 11.06 2.69
C LEU A 201 8.56 11.95 3.37
N SER A 202 9.28 12.75 2.57
CA SER A 202 10.20 13.78 3.04
C SER A 202 9.80 15.13 2.48
N ILE A 203 9.76 16.15 3.33
CA ILE A 203 9.48 17.54 2.98
C ILE A 203 10.66 18.36 3.48
N SER A 204 11.43 18.97 2.57
CA SER A 204 12.60 19.79 2.90
C SER A 204 12.41 21.20 2.37
N THR A 205 12.61 22.19 3.23
CA THR A 205 12.56 23.61 2.86
C THR A 205 13.88 24.30 3.21
N ASN A 206 14.23 25.29 2.41
CA ASN A 206 15.35 26.18 2.68
C ASN A 206 14.91 27.62 2.39
N GLU A 207 15.08 28.48 3.38
CA GLU A 207 14.75 29.88 3.32
C GLU A 207 16.00 30.70 3.61
N GLN A 208 16.13 31.83 2.92
CA GLN A 208 17.21 32.77 3.19
C GLN A 208 16.79 34.19 2.86
N GLY A 209 17.30 35.13 3.64
CA GLY A 209 16.98 36.54 3.42
C GLY A 209 17.73 37.46 4.35
N ASN A 210 17.45 38.75 4.15
CA ASN A 210 17.91 39.80 5.02
C ASN A 210 16.68 40.57 5.54
N VAL A 211 16.34 40.34 6.81
CA VAL A 211 15.19 41.00 7.43
C VAL A 211 15.66 42.20 8.24
N PRO A 212 15.10 43.40 8.00
CA PRO A 212 15.42 44.58 8.80
C PRO A 212 15.27 44.33 10.30
N GLY A 213 16.32 44.59 11.07
CA GLY A 213 16.37 44.38 12.50
C GLY A 213 16.84 43.00 12.96
N ILE A 214 16.86 42.00 12.06
CA ILE A 214 17.36 40.65 12.33
C ILE A 214 18.69 40.40 11.59
N GLY A 215 18.85 40.99 10.38
CA GLY A 215 19.98 40.75 9.52
C GLY A 215 19.84 39.56 8.59
N LEU A 216 20.96 39.02 8.12
CA LEU A 216 20.99 37.81 7.29
C LEU A 216 20.60 36.60 8.13
N PHE A 217 19.67 35.80 7.61
CA PHE A 217 19.30 34.50 8.16
C PHE A 217 19.22 33.45 7.06
N ALA A 218 19.38 32.21 7.46
CA ALA A 218 19.05 31.03 6.64
C ALA A 218 18.39 29.97 7.56
N GLU A 219 17.29 29.42 7.11
CA GLU A 219 16.57 28.35 7.81
C GLU A 219 16.38 27.16 6.88
N ALA A 220 16.71 25.97 7.38
CA ALA A 220 16.44 24.71 6.69
C ALA A 220 15.56 23.85 7.59
N VAL A 221 14.39 23.46 7.09
CA VAL A 221 13.45 22.61 7.80
C VAL A 221 13.22 21.31 7.03
N THR A 222 13.24 20.20 7.76
CA THR A 222 12.92 18.90 7.20
C THR A 222 11.87 18.22 8.08
N ASP A 223 10.80 17.72 7.44
CA ASP A 223 9.82 16.81 8.04
C ASP A 223 9.88 15.47 7.32
N GLN A 224 9.87 14.38 8.08
CA GLN A 224 9.91 13.01 7.56
C GLN A 224 8.81 12.17 8.18
N PHE A 225 8.08 11.43 7.33
CA PHE A 225 7.00 10.54 7.71
C PHE A 225 7.20 9.21 7.02
N GLY A 226 7.74 8.23 7.76
CA GLY A 226 7.87 6.85 7.28
C GLY A 226 6.73 5.99 7.82
N THR A 227 6.11 5.17 6.96
CA THR A 227 5.09 4.20 7.38
C THR A 227 5.41 2.81 6.87
N ALA A 228 5.05 1.78 7.64
CA ALA A 228 5.11 0.40 7.18
C ALA A 228 3.92 -0.38 7.73
N ASN A 229 3.32 -1.17 6.86
CA ASN A 229 2.21 -2.06 7.15
C ASN A 229 2.64 -3.49 6.86
N ASN A 230 2.45 -4.39 7.82
CA ASN A 230 2.75 -5.80 7.70
C ASN A 230 1.47 -6.59 8.02
N PHE A 231 0.84 -7.09 6.98
CA PHE A 231 -0.31 -7.99 7.12
C PHE A 231 0.15 -9.43 7.24
N SER A 232 -0.45 -10.15 8.16
CA SER A 232 -0.27 -11.58 8.36
C SER A 232 -1.62 -12.23 8.60
N GLY A 233 -2.00 -13.22 7.79
CA GLY A 233 -3.33 -13.79 7.90
C GLY A 233 -3.49 -15.17 7.28
N LEU A 234 -4.61 -15.82 7.65
CA LEU A 234 -5.13 -17.02 7.02
C LEU A 234 -5.62 -16.65 5.63
N ASP A 235 -5.20 -17.39 4.59
CA ASP A 235 -5.59 -17.21 3.19
C ASP A 235 -6.52 -18.34 2.77
N LEU A 236 -7.76 -18.01 2.43
CA LEU A 236 -8.77 -18.94 1.97
C LEU A 236 -9.19 -18.58 0.56
N GLY A 237 -9.40 -19.56 -0.32
CA GLY A 237 -9.83 -19.26 -1.66
C GLY A 237 -10.30 -20.43 -2.48
N LEU A 238 -10.73 -20.08 -3.67
CA LEU A 238 -11.08 -21.01 -4.74
C LEU A 238 -10.37 -20.58 -6.03
N THR A 239 -9.98 -21.55 -6.83
CA THR A 239 -9.51 -21.31 -8.18
C THR A 239 -10.17 -22.32 -9.13
N GLY A 240 -10.50 -21.85 -10.31
CA GLY A 240 -11.08 -22.70 -11.36
C GLY A 240 -10.30 -22.59 -12.66
N GLU A 241 -10.23 -23.70 -13.39
CA GLU A 241 -9.59 -23.81 -14.70
C GLU A 241 -10.52 -24.53 -15.68
N THR A 242 -10.76 -23.93 -16.84
CA THR A 242 -11.53 -24.52 -17.94
C THR A 242 -10.68 -24.53 -19.22
N ARG A 243 -10.62 -25.67 -19.90
CA ARG A 243 -9.84 -25.86 -21.15
C ARG A 243 -10.74 -25.98 -22.36
N LEU A 244 -10.45 -25.20 -23.40
CA LEU A 244 -11.13 -25.21 -24.69
C LEU A 244 -10.07 -25.34 -25.81
N GLY A 245 -9.76 -26.57 -26.20
CA GLY A 245 -8.66 -26.85 -27.13
C GLY A 245 -7.30 -26.44 -26.54
N ALA A 246 -6.58 -25.54 -27.21
CA ALA A 246 -5.30 -25.01 -26.75
C ALA A 246 -5.46 -23.84 -25.75
N TRP A 247 -6.68 -23.32 -25.55
CA TRP A 247 -6.96 -22.25 -24.65
C TRP A 247 -7.31 -22.75 -23.24
N THR A 248 -6.86 -22.03 -22.25
CA THR A 248 -7.19 -22.24 -20.83
C THR A 248 -7.69 -20.94 -20.24
N PHE A 249 -8.84 -20.98 -19.57
CA PHE A 249 -9.38 -19.84 -18.84
C PHE A 249 -9.33 -20.17 -17.36
N GLU A 250 -8.76 -19.27 -16.58
CA GLU A 250 -8.59 -19.41 -15.13
C GLU A 250 -9.23 -18.24 -14.41
N TRP A 251 -9.76 -18.54 -13.24
CA TRP A 251 -10.20 -17.54 -12.30
C TRP A 251 -9.69 -17.89 -10.89
N LEU A 252 -9.45 -16.88 -10.10
CA LEU A 252 -9.01 -16.97 -8.72
C LEU A 252 -9.84 -16.02 -7.87
N GLY A 253 -10.33 -16.51 -6.73
CA GLY A 253 -10.90 -15.69 -5.67
C GLY A 253 -10.29 -16.11 -4.34
N LYS A 254 -9.63 -15.19 -3.65
CA LYS A 254 -9.06 -15.40 -2.31
C LYS A 254 -9.55 -14.35 -1.35
N LEU A 255 -9.60 -14.73 -0.07
CA LEU A 255 -9.84 -13.83 1.05
C LEU A 255 -8.83 -14.15 2.15
N ALA A 256 -7.89 -13.25 2.36
CA ALA A 256 -7.04 -13.32 3.52
C ALA A 256 -7.64 -12.53 4.68
N VAL A 257 -7.63 -13.15 5.87
CA VAL A 257 -8.19 -12.58 7.11
C VAL A 257 -7.12 -12.65 8.19
N GLY A 258 -6.79 -11.53 8.82
CA GLY A 258 -5.69 -11.51 9.77
C GLY A 258 -5.49 -10.18 10.48
N ALA A 259 -4.24 -9.91 10.84
CA ALA A 259 -3.83 -8.70 11.51
C ALA A 259 -2.88 -7.88 10.61
N ASN A 260 -3.09 -6.57 10.61
CA ASN A 260 -2.17 -5.60 10.05
C ASN A 260 -1.42 -4.91 11.19
N TYR A 261 -0.09 -5.12 11.26
CA TYR A 261 0.80 -4.39 12.14
C TYR A 261 1.34 -3.18 11.39
N SER A 262 0.86 -1.99 11.78
CA SER A 262 1.26 -0.71 11.19
C SER A 262 2.22 0.01 12.10
N THR A 263 3.28 0.59 11.52
CA THR A 263 4.23 1.46 12.20
C THR A 263 4.29 2.80 11.48
N ALA A 264 4.48 3.89 12.25
CA ALA A 264 4.82 5.19 11.71
C ALA A 264 6.01 5.77 12.45
N GLN A 265 6.93 6.36 11.72
CA GLN A 265 8.07 7.10 12.22
C GLN A 265 7.94 8.55 11.76
N VAL A 266 7.95 9.48 12.70
CA VAL A 266 7.83 10.92 12.45
C VAL A 266 9.05 11.63 13.02
N ASN A 267 9.79 12.36 12.16
CA ASN A 267 10.98 13.10 12.55
C ASN A 267 10.96 14.50 11.93
N GLY A 268 11.30 15.51 12.73
CA GLY A 268 11.48 16.88 12.29
C GLY A 268 12.86 17.40 12.65
N THR A 269 13.43 18.24 11.78
CA THR A 269 14.69 18.94 12.06
C THR A 269 14.63 20.33 11.48
N THR A 270 15.06 21.33 12.28
CA THR A 270 15.27 22.72 11.83
C THR A 270 16.69 23.12 12.11
N ILE A 271 17.34 23.73 11.13
CA ILE A 271 18.67 24.32 11.24
C ILE A 271 18.52 25.81 10.97
N LEU A 272 18.77 26.63 11.97
CA LEU A 272 18.69 28.09 11.88
C LEU A 272 20.10 28.68 11.95
N SER A 273 20.45 29.49 10.95
CA SER A 273 21.75 30.18 10.83
C SER A 273 21.52 31.67 10.66
N GLY A 274 22.33 32.51 11.36
CA GLY A 274 22.22 33.96 11.25
C GLY A 274 23.01 34.69 12.35
N GLY A 275 23.06 36.01 12.29
CA GLY A 275 23.69 36.82 13.32
C GLY A 275 25.17 36.59 13.58
N GLY A 276 25.89 35.86 12.67
CA GLY A 276 27.33 35.58 12.81
C GLY A 276 27.69 34.51 13.85
N GLY A 277 26.71 33.83 14.45
CA GLY A 277 26.92 32.72 15.37
C GLY A 277 26.91 31.34 14.68
N PRO A 278 27.25 30.26 15.42
CA PRO A 278 27.11 28.90 14.90
C PRO A 278 25.63 28.55 14.63
N PRO A 279 25.33 27.65 13.68
CA PRO A 279 23.97 27.17 13.42
C PRO A 279 23.34 26.55 14.68
N MET A 280 22.08 26.87 14.92
CA MET A 280 21.27 26.22 15.95
C MET A 280 20.46 25.09 15.30
N ILE A 281 20.46 23.92 15.94
CA ILE A 281 19.76 22.72 15.47
C ILE A 281 18.66 22.36 16.46
N PHE A 282 17.45 22.20 15.95
CA PHE A 282 16.27 21.82 16.74
C PHE A 282 15.71 20.49 16.19
N ALA A 283 15.29 19.60 17.10
CA ALA A 283 14.60 18.35 16.76
C ALA A 283 13.09 18.63 16.54
N ALA A 284 12.78 19.50 15.59
CA ALA A 284 11.43 19.92 15.25
C ALA A 284 11.38 20.39 13.80
N GLY A 285 10.32 20.03 13.08
CA GLY A 285 9.94 20.58 11.79
C GLY A 285 8.66 21.41 11.89
N VAL A 286 7.98 21.63 10.78
CA VAL A 286 6.68 22.33 10.76
C VAL A 286 5.54 21.36 11.07
N LEU A 287 5.49 20.21 10.38
CA LEU A 287 4.46 19.16 10.55
C LEU A 287 4.93 18.04 11.49
N ALA A 288 6.24 17.86 11.63
CA ALA A 288 6.87 16.92 12.55
C ALA A 288 7.47 17.69 13.73
N ALA A 289 6.61 18.13 14.65
CA ALA A 289 6.99 18.87 15.85
C ALA A 289 7.30 17.89 17.01
N PRO A 290 7.92 18.34 18.13
CA PRO A 290 8.19 17.49 19.28
C PRO A 290 6.94 16.80 19.84
N SER A 291 5.77 17.37 19.64
CA SER A 291 4.48 16.83 20.13
C SER A 291 4.01 15.58 19.39
N ASN A 292 4.45 15.34 18.14
CA ASN A 292 4.08 14.18 17.34
C ASN A 292 5.28 13.41 16.75
N SER A 293 6.52 13.81 17.10
CA SER A 293 7.73 13.08 16.68
C SER A 293 7.91 11.80 17.48
N GLY A 294 8.44 10.76 16.84
CA GLY A 294 8.72 9.46 17.45
C GLY A 294 8.28 8.27 16.61
N ASN A 295 8.24 7.11 17.25
CA ASN A 295 7.81 5.86 16.64
C ASN A 295 6.47 5.43 17.23
N PHE A 296 5.50 5.20 16.38
CA PHE A 296 4.14 4.79 16.74
C PHE A 296 3.81 3.47 16.07
N ASN A 297 2.99 2.65 16.72
CA ASN A 297 2.53 1.40 16.14
C ASN A 297 1.09 1.08 16.56
N ALA A 298 0.41 0.30 15.73
CA ALA A 298 -0.90 -0.24 16.05
C ALA A 298 -1.10 -1.57 15.30
N THR A 299 -1.77 -2.51 15.97
CA THR A 299 -2.23 -3.74 15.35
C THR A 299 -3.74 -3.67 15.18
N ARG A 300 -4.22 -3.88 13.96
CA ARG A 300 -5.65 -3.86 13.63
C ARG A 300 -6.05 -5.11 12.88
N PHE A 301 -7.30 -5.54 13.09
CA PHE A 301 -7.88 -6.56 12.23
C PHE A 301 -7.95 -6.03 10.79
N ALA A 302 -7.57 -6.89 9.82
CA ALA A 302 -7.59 -6.54 8.42
C ALA A 302 -8.04 -7.71 7.55
N VAL A 303 -8.58 -7.38 6.38
CA VAL A 303 -8.94 -8.32 5.33
C VAL A 303 -8.25 -7.93 4.03
N ALA A 304 -7.84 -8.95 3.26
CA ALA A 304 -7.20 -8.75 1.96
C ALA A 304 -7.79 -9.71 0.92
N PRO A 305 -8.95 -9.37 0.31
CA PRO A 305 -9.47 -10.08 -0.85
C PRO A 305 -8.60 -9.86 -2.09
N GLU A 306 -8.49 -10.92 -2.91
CA GLU A 306 -7.81 -10.93 -4.20
C GLU A 306 -8.68 -11.65 -5.23
N LEU A 307 -8.78 -11.08 -6.42
CA LEU A 307 -9.47 -11.65 -7.56
C LEU A 307 -8.53 -11.62 -8.75
N ALA A 308 -8.53 -12.70 -9.55
CA ALA A 308 -7.81 -12.74 -10.81
C ALA A 308 -8.58 -13.51 -11.88
N VAL A 309 -8.40 -13.12 -13.13
CA VAL A 309 -8.86 -13.85 -14.31
C VAL A 309 -7.75 -13.90 -15.32
N LYS A 310 -7.54 -15.08 -15.94
CA LYS A 310 -6.49 -15.31 -16.94
C LYS A 310 -7.02 -16.05 -18.14
N ALA A 311 -6.42 -15.75 -19.30
CA ALA A 311 -6.53 -16.54 -20.51
C ALA A 311 -5.14 -17.00 -20.93
N GLY A 312 -4.95 -18.31 -21.04
CA GLY A 312 -3.69 -18.94 -21.41
C GLY A 312 -3.79 -19.70 -22.74
N TYR A 313 -2.69 -19.78 -23.47
CA TYR A 313 -2.55 -20.55 -24.70
C TYR A 313 -1.41 -21.54 -24.58
N GLN A 314 -1.69 -22.82 -24.81
CA GLN A 314 -0.71 -23.91 -24.76
C GLN A 314 0.16 -23.88 -25.99
N VAL A 315 1.44 -23.52 -25.83
CA VAL A 315 2.42 -23.43 -26.92
C VAL A 315 3.11 -24.77 -27.15
N THR A 316 3.50 -25.44 -26.06
CA THR A 316 4.04 -26.82 -26.07
C THR A 316 3.38 -27.63 -24.96
N PRO A 317 3.56 -28.93 -24.85
CA PRO A 317 3.02 -29.72 -23.75
C PRO A 317 3.44 -29.22 -22.35
N GLN A 318 4.60 -28.54 -22.24
CA GLN A 318 5.15 -28.04 -21.00
C GLN A 318 4.97 -26.53 -20.80
N LEU A 319 4.84 -25.73 -21.88
CA LEU A 319 4.84 -24.27 -21.85
C LEU A 319 3.48 -23.72 -22.25
N ARG A 320 2.91 -22.91 -21.36
CA ARG A 320 1.71 -22.11 -21.60
C ARG A 320 2.05 -20.62 -21.40
N LEU A 321 1.66 -19.78 -22.36
CA LEU A 321 1.67 -18.33 -22.21
C LEU A 321 0.30 -17.84 -21.79
N HIS A 322 0.25 -16.82 -20.95
CA HIS A 322 -1.02 -16.28 -20.49
C HIS A 322 -0.98 -14.76 -20.33
N ALA A 323 -2.18 -14.18 -20.33
CA ALA A 323 -2.43 -12.79 -19.92
C ALA A 323 -3.67 -12.77 -19.03
N GLY A 324 -3.69 -11.82 -18.09
CA GLY A 324 -4.75 -11.75 -17.11
C GLY A 324 -4.92 -10.36 -16.50
N TYR A 325 -5.82 -10.31 -15.56
CA TYR A 325 -6.10 -9.12 -14.78
C TYR A 325 -6.30 -9.48 -13.32
N ASP A 326 -5.62 -8.73 -12.45
CA ASP A 326 -5.63 -8.91 -11.00
C ASP A 326 -6.28 -7.72 -10.30
N PHE A 327 -6.89 -7.99 -9.17
CA PHE A 327 -7.36 -7.01 -8.21
C PHE A 327 -7.04 -7.49 -6.79
N LEU A 328 -6.31 -6.68 -6.04
CA LEU A 328 -5.99 -6.87 -4.63
C LEU A 328 -6.56 -5.69 -3.83
N PHE A 329 -7.29 -5.99 -2.78
CA PHE A 329 -7.72 -5.02 -1.78
C PHE A 329 -7.06 -5.35 -0.42
N TRP A 330 -6.83 -4.33 0.41
CA TRP A 330 -6.30 -4.49 1.76
C TRP A 330 -6.82 -3.37 2.66
N SER A 331 -7.50 -3.73 3.75
CA SER A 331 -8.09 -2.78 4.70
C SER A 331 -7.11 -2.32 5.78
N ASN A 332 -7.34 -1.13 6.34
CA ASN A 332 -6.58 -0.58 7.47
C ASN A 332 -5.07 -0.36 7.22
N VAL A 333 -4.71 0.09 6.04
CA VAL A 333 -3.33 0.47 5.67
C VAL A 333 -3.07 1.91 6.11
N VAL A 334 -2.02 2.13 6.89
CA VAL A 334 -1.57 3.45 7.35
C VAL A 334 -0.54 3.99 6.36
N ARG A 335 -0.77 5.20 5.85
CA ARG A 335 0.13 5.89 4.92
C ARG A 335 0.47 7.30 5.45
N PRO A 336 1.49 7.99 4.95
CA PRO A 336 1.89 9.33 5.41
C PRO A 336 0.73 10.32 5.53
N GLY A 337 -0.21 10.34 4.56
CA GLY A 337 -1.41 11.18 4.64
C GLY A 337 -2.30 10.93 5.85
N GLY A 338 -2.32 9.68 6.38
CA GLY A 338 -3.03 9.31 7.61
C GLY A 338 -2.24 9.58 8.90
N VAL A 339 -0.95 9.96 8.78
CA VAL A 339 -0.07 10.28 9.93
C VAL A 339 0.05 11.80 10.13
N ILE A 340 0.01 12.57 9.05
CA ILE A 340 0.14 14.02 9.09
C ILE A 340 -1.07 14.65 9.81
N ASP A 341 -0.81 15.45 10.84
CA ASP A 341 -1.77 16.36 11.46
C ASP A 341 -1.42 17.80 11.04
N THR A 342 -2.32 18.43 10.30
CA THR A 342 -2.16 19.82 9.84
C THR A 342 -2.64 20.85 10.86
N ALA A 343 -3.22 20.41 11.99
CA ALA A 343 -3.58 21.30 13.09
C ALA A 343 -2.33 21.58 13.93
N ILE A 344 -1.77 22.77 13.83
CA ILE A 344 -0.49 23.16 14.43
C ILE A 344 -0.70 24.24 15.49
N ASN A 345 0.01 24.12 16.60
CA ASN A 345 0.25 25.20 17.54
C ASN A 345 1.58 25.88 17.17
N PRO A 346 1.60 27.10 16.60
CA PRO A 346 2.83 27.78 16.21
C PRO A 346 3.84 27.99 17.36
N ASN A 347 3.38 27.99 18.62
CA ASN A 347 4.28 28.07 19.76
C ASN A 347 5.06 26.80 20.07
N GLN A 348 4.83 25.71 19.31
CA GLN A 348 5.62 24.47 19.35
C GLN A 348 6.64 24.38 18.21
N LEU A 349 6.69 25.37 17.33
CA LEU A 349 7.76 25.48 16.32
C LEU A 349 9.12 25.75 17.01
N PRO A 350 10.25 25.48 16.32
CA PRO A 350 11.56 25.13 16.93
C PRO A 350 12.14 26.04 18.00
N SER A 351 11.65 27.25 18.19
CA SER A 351 12.26 28.24 19.08
C SER A 351 11.62 28.44 20.46
N SER A 352 10.57 27.66 20.76
CA SER A 352 9.79 27.88 22.02
C SER A 352 9.64 26.59 22.84
N PRO A 353 9.63 26.64 24.17
CA PRO A 353 9.27 25.48 24.96
C PRO A 353 7.84 25.06 24.66
N PRO A 354 7.54 23.74 24.65
CA PRO A 354 6.21 23.24 24.31
C PRO A 354 5.13 23.85 25.19
N VAL A 355 4.18 24.54 24.59
CA VAL A 355 3.02 25.16 25.25
C VAL A 355 1.74 24.52 24.75
N ALA A 356 0.79 24.22 25.64
CA ALA A 356 -0.50 23.66 25.24
C ALA A 356 -1.28 24.60 24.29
N PRO A 357 -2.09 24.02 23.38
CA PRO A 357 -2.33 22.61 23.17
C PRO A 357 -1.18 21.91 22.42
N ASN A 358 -0.93 20.62 22.74
CA ASN A 358 0.07 19.80 22.04
C ASN A 358 -0.42 19.46 20.64
N ARG A 359 -0.02 20.23 19.64
CA ARG A 359 -0.34 20.10 18.22
C ARG A 359 0.87 20.44 17.37
N PRO A 360 1.14 19.64 16.31
CA PRO A 360 0.39 18.50 15.79
C PRO A 360 0.34 17.32 16.76
N ALA A 361 -0.70 16.47 16.65
CA ALA A 361 -0.85 15.27 17.47
C ALA A 361 -0.40 14.01 16.71
N PRO A 362 0.09 12.97 17.40
CA PRO A 362 0.34 11.69 16.77
C PRO A 362 -0.94 11.10 16.18
N ARG A 363 -0.86 10.61 14.93
CA ARG A 363 -1.97 9.96 14.20
C ARG A 363 -1.49 8.67 13.55
N LEU A 364 -2.40 7.70 13.45
CA LEU A 364 -2.22 6.42 12.76
C LEU A 364 -3.53 6.04 12.06
N ASP A 365 -4.05 6.92 11.22
CA ASP A 365 -5.33 6.68 10.56
C ASP A 365 -5.13 5.70 9.41
N GLY A 366 -5.78 4.53 9.52
CA GLY A 366 -5.80 3.53 8.48
C GLY A 366 -6.88 3.80 7.44
N ALA A 367 -6.58 3.53 6.20
CA ALA A 367 -7.50 3.63 5.07
C ALA A 367 -7.51 2.34 4.25
N ASP A 368 -8.52 2.20 3.40
CA ASP A 368 -8.54 1.11 2.42
C ASP A 368 -7.44 1.33 1.38
N PHE A 369 -6.79 0.26 0.99
CA PHE A 369 -5.78 0.21 -0.05
C PHE A 369 -6.23 -0.78 -1.13
N TRP A 370 -5.86 -0.54 -2.38
CA TRP A 370 -6.07 -1.46 -3.48
C TRP A 370 -4.94 -1.34 -4.50
N ALA A 371 -4.68 -2.46 -5.16
CA ALA A 371 -3.82 -2.54 -6.33
C ALA A 371 -4.49 -3.42 -7.38
N HIS A 372 -4.41 -3.06 -8.64
CA HIS A 372 -4.98 -3.85 -9.71
C HIS A 372 -4.28 -3.58 -11.03
N GLY A 373 -4.39 -4.50 -11.98
CA GLY A 373 -3.85 -4.29 -13.31
C GLY A 373 -3.66 -5.56 -14.10
N ILE A 374 -2.89 -5.43 -15.16
CA ILE A 374 -2.63 -6.48 -16.13
C ILE A 374 -1.45 -7.33 -15.67
N GLU A 375 -1.53 -8.63 -15.94
CA GLU A 375 -0.41 -9.56 -15.88
C GLU A 375 -0.19 -10.23 -17.24
N VAL A 376 1.05 -10.50 -17.57
CA VAL A 376 1.45 -11.32 -18.72
C VAL A 376 2.58 -12.24 -18.28
N GLY A 377 2.45 -13.53 -18.56
CA GLY A 377 3.40 -14.49 -18.05
C GLY A 377 3.45 -15.82 -18.80
N ALA A 378 4.20 -16.72 -18.21
CA ALA A 378 4.38 -18.07 -18.71
C ALA A 378 4.35 -19.09 -17.57
N ASP A 379 3.70 -20.22 -17.83
CA ASP A 379 3.69 -21.40 -16.96
C ASP A 379 4.55 -22.49 -17.58
N PHE A 380 5.33 -23.15 -16.75
CA PHE A 380 6.10 -24.31 -17.13
C PHE A 380 5.80 -25.48 -16.18
N SER A 381 5.44 -26.65 -16.77
CA SER A 381 5.08 -27.88 -16.04
C SER A 381 6.02 -29.01 -16.39
N PHE A 382 6.51 -29.79 -15.40
CA PHE A 382 7.41 -30.93 -15.55
C PHE A 382 7.09 -32.08 -14.58
#